data_418735da211b5e7feab38fb9c36ca138
#
_entry.id   418735da211b5e7feab38fb9c36ca138
#
_cell.length_a   1.000
_cell.length_b   1.000
_cell.length_c   1.000
_cell.angle_alpha   90.00
_cell.angle_beta   90.00
_cell.angle_gamma   90.00
#
_symmetry.space_group_name_H-M   'P 1'
#
loop_
_entity.id
_entity.type
_entity.pdbx_description
1 polymer ?
#
loop_
_entity_poly.entity_id
_entity_poly.type
_entity_poly.pdbx_seq_one_letter_code
_entity_poly.pdbx_strand_id
1 'polypeptide(L)'
;MNIINKILVLFFAIILNTNTAFSAEKWDMALAYGASNFHSANATEFAKNVSDKSGGKLTIVTHPGGSLYKGGEIFRAVRTGQAQIGERFMSALGKED
;
A
#
# COMPACT_ATOMS: atom_id res chain seq x y z
N MET A 1 -18.20 28.79 39.30
CA MET A 1 -18.36 27.91 38.15
C MET A 1 -18.81 26.54 38.61
N ASN A 2 -19.95 26.08 38.17
CA ASN A 2 -20.56 24.81 38.58
C ASN A 2 -19.68 23.62 38.06
N ILE A 3 -19.64 22.55 38.85
CA ILE A 3 -18.95 21.28 38.49
C ILE A 3 -19.45 20.77 37.15
N ILE A 4 -20.73 20.93 36.83
CA ILE A 4 -21.35 20.54 35.55
C ILE A 4 -20.70 21.28 34.37
N ASN A 5 -20.44 22.59 34.51
CA ASN A 5 -19.76 23.37 33.46
C ASN A 5 -18.30 22.95 33.23
N LYS A 6 -17.60 22.54 34.29
CA LYS A 6 -16.25 22.01 34.20
C LYS A 6 -16.21 20.67 33.50
N ILE A 7 -17.17 19.81 33.77
CA ILE A 7 -17.32 18.49 33.13
C ILE A 7 -17.65 18.65 31.64
N LEU A 8 -18.52 19.62 31.30
CA LEU A 8 -18.91 19.91 29.92
C LEU A 8 -17.73 20.41 29.08
N VAL A 9 -16.92 21.32 29.66
CA VAL A 9 -15.70 21.83 29.00
C VAL A 9 -14.67 20.73 28.79
N LEU A 10 -14.50 19.83 29.77
CA LEU A 10 -13.58 18.70 29.66
C LEU A 10 -14.03 17.71 28.58
N PHE A 11 -15.33 17.42 28.48
CA PHE A 11 -15.92 16.56 27.48
C PHE A 11 -15.78 17.13 26.06
N PHE A 12 -15.99 18.43 25.90
CA PHE A 12 -15.82 19.14 24.63
C PHE A 12 -14.33 19.15 24.19
N ALA A 13 -13.38 19.31 25.12
CA ALA A 13 -11.94 19.26 24.84
C ALA A 13 -11.50 17.85 24.37
N ILE A 14 -12.11 16.80 24.91
CA ILE A 14 -11.84 15.41 24.49
C ILE A 14 -12.32 15.19 23.05
N ILE A 15 -13.47 15.70 22.67
CA ILE A 15 -14.04 15.58 21.31
C ILE A 15 -13.15 16.33 20.30
N LEU A 16 -12.59 17.49 20.64
CA LEU A 16 -11.71 18.26 19.77
C LEU A 16 -10.34 17.60 19.55
N ASN A 17 -9.94 16.69 20.44
CA ASN A 17 -8.68 15.94 20.32
C ASN A 17 -8.82 14.57 19.62
N THR A 18 -10.03 14.20 19.18
CA THR A 18 -10.18 13.06 18.30
C THR A 18 -9.69 13.44 16.90
N ASN A 19 -8.39 13.38 16.71
CA ASN A 19 -7.81 13.39 15.39
C ASN A 19 -8.35 12.15 14.66
N THR A 20 -8.98 12.37 13.51
CA THR A 20 -9.23 11.29 12.56
C THR A 20 -7.88 10.71 12.17
N ALA A 21 -7.48 9.64 12.82
CA ALA A 21 -6.31 8.88 12.44
C ALA A 21 -6.58 8.31 11.05
N PHE A 22 -5.87 8.83 10.02
CA PHE A 22 -5.80 8.15 8.75
C PHE A 22 -5.08 6.82 8.98
N SER A 23 -5.80 5.70 8.86
CA SER A 23 -5.15 4.41 8.81
C SER A 23 -4.30 4.37 7.54
N ALA A 24 -2.99 4.31 7.69
CA ALA A 24 -2.09 4.09 6.58
C ALA A 24 -2.40 2.73 5.95
N GLU A 25 -2.55 2.68 4.63
CA GLU A 25 -2.70 1.44 3.90
C GLU A 25 -1.33 0.90 3.49
N LYS A 26 -1.20 -0.40 3.51
CA LYS A 26 -0.03 -1.12 3.03
C LYS A 26 -0.45 -2.06 1.91
N TRP A 27 0.20 -1.92 0.76
CA TRP A 27 0.03 -2.83 -0.37
C TRP A 27 1.27 -3.67 -0.58
N ASP A 28 1.07 -4.91 -0.98
CA ASP A 28 2.14 -5.80 -1.37
C ASP A 28 2.20 -5.89 -2.90
N MET A 29 3.38 -5.56 -3.46
CA MET A 29 3.62 -5.59 -4.91
C MET A 29 4.44 -6.83 -5.26
N ALA A 30 3.85 -7.72 -6.02
CA ALA A 30 4.53 -8.91 -6.54
C ALA A 30 5.35 -8.56 -7.79
N LEU A 31 6.64 -8.89 -7.76
CA LEU A 31 7.57 -8.67 -8.87
C LEU A 31 8.19 -10.01 -9.30
N ALA A 32 8.21 -10.26 -10.60
CA ALA A 32 8.73 -11.50 -11.16
C ALA A 32 10.26 -11.59 -11.14
N TYR A 33 10.94 -10.44 -11.23
CA TYR A 33 12.38 -10.37 -11.45
C TYR A 33 13.13 -10.00 -10.18
N GLY A 34 14.40 -10.41 -10.13
CA GLY A 34 15.28 -10.09 -9.00
C GLY A 34 15.45 -8.58 -8.77
N ALA A 35 15.83 -8.19 -7.57
CA ALA A 35 15.92 -6.80 -7.14
C ALA A 35 16.86 -5.95 -8.03
N SER A 36 17.91 -6.54 -8.57
CA SER A 36 18.87 -5.85 -9.45
C SER A 36 18.39 -5.67 -10.88
N ASN A 37 17.32 -6.36 -11.27
CA ASN A 37 16.72 -6.20 -12.59
C ASN A 37 16.07 -4.81 -12.70
N PHE A 38 16.22 -4.14 -13.85
CA PHE A 38 15.75 -2.77 -14.00
C PHE A 38 14.24 -2.62 -13.83
N HIS A 39 13.44 -3.63 -14.16
CA HIS A 39 11.99 -3.62 -13.92
C HIS A 39 11.67 -3.57 -12.43
N SER A 40 12.35 -4.40 -11.65
CA SER A 40 12.18 -4.42 -10.19
C SER A 40 12.72 -3.15 -9.54
N ALA A 41 13.84 -2.63 -10.03
CA ALA A 41 14.40 -1.36 -9.56
C ALA A 41 13.43 -0.19 -9.82
N ASN A 42 12.85 -0.14 -11.02
CA ASN A 42 11.85 0.87 -11.39
C ASN A 42 10.59 0.77 -10.52
N ALA A 43 10.10 -0.43 -10.28
CA ALA A 43 8.94 -0.67 -9.43
C ALA A 43 9.20 -0.26 -7.98
N THR A 44 10.41 -0.49 -7.48
CA THR A 44 10.82 -0.08 -6.13
C THR A 44 10.89 1.44 -6.02
N GLU A 45 11.40 2.12 -7.04
CA GLU A 45 11.40 3.59 -7.09
C GLU A 45 9.97 4.15 -7.14
N PHE A 46 9.10 3.55 -7.94
CA PHE A 46 7.68 3.89 -7.97
C PHE A 46 7.05 3.76 -6.58
N ALA A 47 7.30 2.64 -5.89
CA ALA A 47 6.78 2.40 -4.54
C ALA A 47 7.24 3.47 -3.55
N LYS A 48 8.51 3.85 -3.62
CA LYS A 48 9.08 4.93 -2.80
C LYS A 48 8.39 6.27 -3.08
N ASN A 49 8.20 6.61 -4.36
CA ASN A 49 7.56 7.85 -4.75
C ASN A 49 6.09 7.92 -4.29
N VAL A 50 5.36 6.82 -4.35
CA VAL A 50 3.98 6.75 -3.84
C VAL A 50 3.96 6.99 -2.34
N SER A 51 4.85 6.37 -1.58
CA SER A 51 4.95 6.58 -0.13
C SER A 51 5.25 8.04 0.20
N ASP A 52 6.25 8.62 -0.46
CA ASP A 52 6.66 10.01 -0.23
C ASP A 52 5.54 11.00 -0.62
N LYS A 53 4.94 10.84 -1.80
CA LYS A 53 3.92 11.77 -2.31
C LYS A 53 2.58 11.63 -1.59
N SER A 54 2.28 10.47 -1.03
CA SER A 54 1.07 10.27 -0.24
C SER A 54 1.23 10.70 1.23
N GLY A 55 2.44 11.15 1.63
CA GLY A 55 2.74 11.46 3.03
C GLY A 55 2.64 10.24 3.94
N GLY A 56 2.96 9.05 3.40
CA GLY A 56 2.88 7.79 4.13
C GLY A 56 1.47 7.20 4.24
N LYS A 57 0.47 7.78 3.56
CA LYS A 57 -0.89 7.23 3.58
C LYS A 57 -1.01 5.90 2.84
N LEU A 58 -0.16 5.70 1.84
CA LEU A 58 -0.03 4.44 1.12
C LEU A 58 1.44 4.03 1.09
N THR A 59 1.73 2.85 1.61
CA THR A 59 3.05 2.23 1.52
C THR A 59 2.95 0.99 0.63
N ILE A 60 3.78 0.93 -0.40
CA ILE A 60 3.87 -0.24 -1.27
C ILE A 60 5.16 -0.98 -0.92
N VAL A 61 5.02 -2.22 -0.49
CA VAL A 61 6.15 -3.12 -0.22
C VAL A 61 6.40 -3.98 -1.44
N THR A 62 7.58 -3.88 -2.04
CA THR A 62 7.97 -4.68 -3.20
C THR A 62 8.50 -6.03 -2.78
N HIS A 63 8.13 -7.08 -3.52
CA HIS A 63 8.57 -8.46 -3.30
C HIS A 63 9.21 -8.97 -4.59
N PRO A 64 10.52 -8.71 -4.80
CA PRO A 64 11.20 -9.10 -6.04
C PRO A 64 11.47 -10.59 -6.13
N GLY A 65 11.87 -11.04 -7.31
CA GLY A 65 12.35 -12.41 -7.56
C GLY A 65 11.28 -13.49 -7.43
N GLY A 66 10.02 -13.16 -7.62
CA GLY A 66 8.93 -14.12 -7.44
C GLY A 66 8.72 -14.56 -6.00
N SER A 67 9.20 -13.78 -5.03
CA SER A 67 9.17 -14.15 -3.60
C SER A 67 7.76 -14.14 -3.00
N LEU A 68 6.85 -13.33 -3.53
CA LEU A 68 5.45 -13.34 -3.11
C LEU A 68 4.62 -14.27 -4.00
N TYR A 69 4.71 -14.08 -5.31
CA TYR A 69 4.11 -14.93 -6.34
C TYR A 69 5.08 -15.06 -7.50
N LYS A 70 5.18 -16.26 -8.08
CA LYS A 70 5.98 -16.48 -9.28
C LYS A 70 5.39 -15.70 -10.45
N GLY A 71 6.24 -15.32 -11.40
CA GLY A 71 5.85 -14.48 -12.53
C GLY A 71 4.57 -14.90 -13.23
N GLY A 72 4.38 -16.20 -13.48
CA GLY A 72 3.18 -16.73 -14.10
C GLY A 72 1.91 -16.65 -13.26
N GLU A 73 2.02 -16.38 -11.97
CA GLU A 73 0.91 -16.31 -11.01
C GLU A 73 0.49 -14.89 -10.65
N ILE A 74 1.30 -13.88 -11.00
CA ILE A 74 1.10 -12.50 -10.56
C ILE A 74 -0.24 -11.94 -11.06
N PHE A 75 -0.54 -12.10 -12.35
CA PHE A 75 -1.79 -11.59 -12.92
C PHE A 75 -3.00 -12.18 -12.19
N ARG A 76 -3.01 -13.48 -11.98
CA ARG A 76 -4.08 -14.15 -11.25
C ARG A 76 -4.20 -13.66 -9.81
N ALA A 77 -3.07 -13.49 -9.12
CA ALA A 77 -3.05 -13.01 -7.72
C ALA A 77 -3.68 -11.62 -7.59
N VAL A 78 -3.35 -10.71 -8.52
CA VAL A 78 -3.95 -9.37 -8.55
C VAL A 78 -5.44 -9.44 -8.89
N ARG A 79 -5.79 -10.20 -9.92
CA ARG A 79 -7.18 -10.35 -10.37
C ARG A 79 -8.10 -10.91 -9.28
N THR A 80 -7.60 -11.83 -8.47
CA THR A 80 -8.37 -12.47 -7.40
C THR A 80 -8.25 -11.77 -6.04
N GLY A 81 -7.55 -10.63 -5.98
CA GLY A 81 -7.41 -9.84 -4.74
C GLY A 81 -6.42 -10.39 -3.73
N GLN A 82 -5.58 -11.35 -4.11
CA GLN A 82 -4.54 -11.90 -3.24
C GLN A 82 -3.33 -10.97 -3.10
N ALA A 83 -3.08 -10.15 -4.12
CA ALA A 83 -2.14 -9.05 -4.08
C ALA A 83 -2.83 -7.78 -4.59
N GLN A 84 -2.50 -6.64 -4.01
CA GLN A 84 -3.11 -5.37 -4.40
C GLN A 84 -2.56 -4.87 -5.73
N ILE A 85 -1.29 -5.16 -6.02
CA ILE A 85 -0.59 -4.66 -7.19
C ILE A 85 0.50 -5.66 -7.61
N GLY A 86 0.88 -5.64 -8.86
CA GLY A 86 1.95 -6.47 -9.39
C GLY A 86 2.47 -5.91 -10.70
N GLU A 87 3.65 -6.36 -11.10
CA GLU A 87 4.24 -6.02 -12.40
C GLU A 87 4.36 -7.27 -13.27
N ARG A 88 4.01 -7.12 -14.53
CA ARG A 88 4.11 -8.19 -15.51
C ARG A 88 4.35 -7.61 -16.90
N PHE A 89 5.18 -8.24 -17.72
CA PHE A 89 5.30 -7.88 -19.12
C PHE A 89 3.99 -8.11 -19.87
N MET A 90 3.59 -7.16 -20.69
CA MET A 90 2.40 -7.28 -21.53
C MET A 90 2.48 -8.49 -22.46
N SER A 91 3.66 -8.79 -23.00
CA SER A 91 3.88 -9.96 -23.84
C SER A 91 3.63 -11.30 -23.13
N ALA A 92 3.80 -11.31 -21.80
CA ALA A 92 3.52 -12.49 -21.00
C ALA A 92 2.02 -12.69 -20.70
N LEU A 93 1.19 -11.69 -20.97
CA LEU A 93 -0.25 -11.71 -20.73
C LEU A 93 -1.06 -12.13 -21.97
N GLY A 94 -0.41 -12.45 -23.09
CA GLY A 94 -1.09 -12.81 -24.34
C GLY A 94 -1.96 -14.07 -24.28
N LYS A 95 -1.87 -14.84 -23.20
CA LYS A 95 -2.69 -16.03 -22.94
C LYS A 95 -3.76 -15.81 -21.87
N GLU A 96 -3.88 -14.60 -21.38
CA GLU A 96 -4.73 -14.25 -20.23
C GLU A 96 -6.00 -13.50 -20.67
N ASP A 97 -6.55 -13.84 -21.78
CA ASP A 97 -7.79 -13.23 -22.30
C ASP A 97 -9.01 -13.50 -21.42
#